data_b00dd64b934784043e4c35215b40ac3e
#
_entry.id   b00dd64b934784043e4c35215b40ac3e
#
_cell.length_a   1.000
_cell.length_b   1.000
_cell.length_c   1.000
_cell.angle_alpha   90.00
_cell.angle_beta   90.00
_cell.angle_gamma   90.00
#
_symmetry.space_group_name_H-M   'P 1'
#
loop_
_entity.id
_entity.type
_entity.pdbx_description
1 polymer ?
#
loop_
_entity_poly.entity_id
_entity_poly.type
_entity_poly.pdbx_seq_one_letter_code
_entity_poly.pdbx_strand_id
1 'polypeptide(L)'
;SVTRGVDFLRRELLTNSFVRSGRMLSLIERTGRRHINSQIADPSLRALVTPEFRAGCKRLLMSDTWYPTLTRPNVTLTTTPISHFTSTSVVTRHDPGGSADRDTTVGPIEVDVIVLATGFRVQRRSILSVIVGTDGDSMAAAMFKTAPTAYLGSTLPGFPNLVLMTGPNTGLANNSMLLMIEAQARYAADMASYLDRNPDAALDVRSAVMESFTSELEERLGHSVWADGGCASWYQDAHGRVTALWPGTTTEFRRRTREISLADYRVLSRPQ
;
A
#
# COMPACT_ATOMS: atom_id res chain seq x y z
N SER A 1 -24.98 -11.83 6.29
CA SER A 1 -24.80 -13.01 7.15
C SER A 1 -23.92 -12.65 8.34
N VAL A 2 -24.17 -13.24 9.49
CA VAL A 2 -23.44 -13.00 10.76
C VAL A 2 -21.94 -13.20 10.58
N THR A 3 -21.52 -14.18 9.80
CA THR A 3 -20.10 -14.51 9.51
C THR A 3 -19.36 -13.34 8.82
N ARG A 4 -19.99 -12.65 7.87
CA ARG A 4 -19.38 -11.49 7.22
C ARG A 4 -19.20 -10.31 8.17
N GLY A 5 -20.15 -10.08 9.08
CA GLY A 5 -20.06 -9.03 10.10
C GLY A 5 -18.93 -9.30 11.11
N VAL A 6 -18.77 -10.53 11.55
CA VAL A 6 -17.69 -10.93 12.47
C VAL A 6 -16.32 -10.81 11.81
N ASP A 7 -16.15 -11.24 10.54
CA ASP A 7 -14.90 -11.12 9.81
C ASP A 7 -14.54 -9.63 9.56
N PHE A 8 -15.52 -8.82 9.20
CA PHE A 8 -15.33 -7.37 9.06
C PHE A 8 -14.84 -6.73 10.38
N LEU A 9 -15.54 -6.99 11.50
CA LEU A 9 -15.16 -6.46 12.81
C LEU A 9 -13.75 -6.89 13.22
N ARG A 10 -13.39 -8.15 12.99
CA ARG A 10 -12.05 -8.68 13.26
C ARG A 10 -10.99 -7.93 12.45
N ARG A 11 -11.24 -7.64 11.17
CA ARG A 11 -10.31 -6.88 10.31
C ARG A 11 -10.17 -5.43 10.76
N GLU A 12 -11.25 -4.78 11.17
CA GLU A 12 -11.23 -3.43 11.72
C GLU A 12 -10.40 -3.36 13.03
N LEU A 13 -10.54 -4.33 13.92
CA LEU A 13 -9.74 -4.44 15.14
C LEU A 13 -8.25 -4.66 14.85
N LEU A 14 -7.91 -5.48 13.85
CA LEU A 14 -6.54 -5.73 13.42
C LEU A 14 -5.87 -4.47 12.85
N THR A 15 -6.60 -3.58 12.20
CA THR A 15 -6.07 -2.33 11.65
C THR A 15 -5.38 -1.50 12.72
N ASN A 16 -6.00 -1.36 13.89
CA ASN A 16 -5.40 -0.60 15.00
C ASN A 16 -4.06 -1.20 15.48
N SER A 17 -3.88 -2.51 15.33
CA SER A 17 -2.63 -3.19 15.72
C SER A 17 -1.48 -2.87 14.78
N PHE A 18 -1.75 -2.66 13.50
CA PHE A 18 -0.75 -2.25 12.50
C PHE A 18 -0.38 -0.77 12.63
N VAL A 19 -1.34 0.08 12.99
CA VAL A 19 -1.11 1.52 13.17
C VAL A 19 -0.37 1.82 14.48
N ARG A 20 -0.61 1.05 15.55
CA ARG A 20 -0.07 1.32 16.90
C ARG A 20 0.97 0.31 17.40
N SER A 21 1.42 -0.62 16.58
CA SER A 21 2.46 -1.63 16.92
C SER A 21 2.25 -2.30 18.28
N GLY A 22 1.07 -2.89 18.52
CA GLY A 22 0.67 -3.38 19.83
C GLY A 22 0.97 -4.88 20.08
N ARG A 23 0.58 -5.38 21.27
CA ARG A 23 0.71 -6.80 21.71
C ARG A 23 0.09 -7.81 20.72
N MET A 24 -0.96 -7.40 20.00
CA MET A 24 -1.62 -8.24 18.99
C MET A 24 -0.67 -8.58 17.84
N LEU A 25 0.21 -7.65 17.44
CA LEU A 25 1.19 -7.88 16.40
C LEU A 25 2.19 -8.98 16.79
N SER A 26 2.66 -8.97 18.03
CA SER A 26 3.54 -10.04 18.55
C SER A 26 2.82 -11.41 18.61
N LEU A 27 1.51 -11.43 18.82
CA LEU A 27 0.73 -12.67 18.74
C LEU A 27 0.66 -13.21 17.30
N ILE A 28 0.44 -12.33 16.33
CA ILE A 28 0.45 -12.68 14.90
C ILE A 28 1.82 -13.25 14.51
N GLU A 29 2.91 -12.59 14.90
CA GLU A 29 4.28 -13.04 14.65
C GLU A 29 4.55 -14.42 15.25
N ARG A 30 4.15 -14.63 16.50
CA ARG A 30 4.29 -15.92 17.18
C ARG A 30 3.49 -17.03 16.50
N THR A 31 2.30 -16.72 16.04
CA THR A 31 1.45 -17.66 15.28
C THR A 31 2.06 -18.00 13.93
N GLY A 32 2.57 -16.99 13.21
CA GLY A 32 3.30 -17.19 11.96
C GLY A 32 4.54 -18.06 12.12
N ARG A 33 5.36 -17.80 13.12
CA ARG A 33 6.55 -18.65 13.43
C ARG A 33 6.17 -20.10 13.77
N ARG A 34 5.10 -20.30 14.53
CA ARG A 34 4.60 -21.66 14.82
C ARG A 34 4.16 -22.37 13.55
N HIS A 35 3.48 -21.66 12.65
CA HIS A 35 3.05 -22.20 11.37
C HIS A 35 4.24 -22.60 10.51
N ILE A 36 5.26 -21.76 10.35
CA ILE A 36 6.50 -22.09 9.65
C ILE A 36 7.15 -23.35 10.24
N ASN A 37 7.30 -23.40 11.56
CA ASN A 37 7.94 -24.52 12.26
C ASN A 37 7.18 -25.84 12.08
N SER A 38 5.86 -25.79 11.95
CA SER A 38 5.04 -26.99 11.73
C SER A 38 5.07 -27.51 10.29
N GLN A 39 5.42 -26.63 9.32
CA GLN A 39 5.35 -26.96 7.89
C GLN A 39 6.73 -27.31 7.30
N ILE A 40 7.82 -26.83 7.89
CA ILE A 40 9.18 -27.01 7.39
C ILE A 40 10.02 -27.69 8.46
N ALA A 41 10.46 -28.92 8.16
CA ALA A 41 11.34 -29.69 9.08
C ALA A 41 12.80 -29.25 9.02
N ASP A 42 13.30 -28.83 7.83
CA ASP A 42 14.67 -28.39 7.63
C ASP A 42 14.94 -27.02 8.31
N PRO A 43 15.89 -26.97 9.26
CA PRO A 43 16.24 -25.74 9.97
C PRO A 43 16.80 -24.64 9.05
N SER A 44 17.56 -25.02 8.03
CA SER A 44 18.19 -24.09 7.09
C SER A 44 17.13 -23.40 6.24
N LEU A 45 16.21 -24.16 5.67
CA LEU A 45 15.08 -23.61 4.92
C LEU A 45 14.16 -22.76 5.82
N ARG A 46 13.91 -23.19 7.06
CA ARG A 46 13.18 -22.37 8.05
C ARG A 46 13.82 -21.02 8.28
N ALA A 47 15.14 -20.98 8.42
CA ALA A 47 15.85 -19.72 8.63
C ALA A 47 15.70 -18.77 7.44
N LEU A 48 15.76 -19.30 6.19
CA LEU A 48 15.59 -18.51 4.98
C LEU A 48 14.19 -17.90 4.85
N VAL A 49 13.12 -18.62 5.26
CA VAL A 49 11.73 -18.16 5.08
C VAL A 49 11.17 -17.43 6.31
N THR A 50 11.89 -17.41 7.42
CA THR A 50 11.43 -16.68 8.62
C THR A 50 11.72 -15.20 8.47
N PRO A 51 10.69 -14.33 8.45
CA PRO A 51 10.90 -12.89 8.28
C PRO A 51 11.69 -12.29 9.46
N GLU A 52 12.60 -11.39 9.16
CA GLU A 52 13.34 -10.58 10.16
C GLU A 52 12.58 -9.27 10.48
N PHE A 53 11.59 -8.91 9.66
CA PHE A 53 10.75 -7.72 9.82
C PHE A 53 9.44 -8.04 10.54
N ARG A 54 8.80 -7.00 11.08
CA ARG A 54 7.54 -7.11 11.82
C ARG A 54 6.39 -7.56 10.93
N ALA A 55 5.48 -8.37 11.47
CA ALA A 55 4.27 -8.80 10.76
C ALA A 55 3.42 -7.58 10.35
N GLY A 56 2.95 -7.57 9.10
CA GLY A 56 2.15 -6.47 8.53
C GLY A 56 2.99 -5.36 7.88
N CYS A 57 4.31 -5.30 8.09
CA CYS A 57 5.21 -4.40 7.37
C CYS A 57 5.08 -4.60 5.85
N LYS A 58 4.93 -5.84 5.40
CA LYS A 58 4.46 -6.23 4.07
C LYS A 58 3.07 -6.84 4.16
N ARG A 59 2.34 -6.90 3.03
CA ARG A 59 1.01 -7.51 3.01
C ARG A 59 1.06 -8.97 3.47
N LEU A 60 0.24 -9.28 4.48
CA LEU A 60 0.07 -10.67 4.94
C LEU A 60 -0.70 -11.47 3.90
N LEU A 61 -0.16 -12.62 3.52
CA LEU A 61 -0.79 -13.58 2.62
C LEU A 61 -1.13 -14.84 3.41
N MET A 62 -2.33 -15.37 3.19
CA MET A 62 -2.80 -16.62 3.79
C MET A 62 -2.63 -17.74 2.76
N SER A 63 -1.91 -18.80 3.13
CA SER A 63 -1.71 -19.96 2.27
C SER A 63 -1.42 -21.20 3.11
N ASP A 64 -2.07 -22.30 2.78
CA ASP A 64 -1.80 -23.61 3.39
C ASP A 64 -0.81 -24.43 2.55
N THR A 65 -0.51 -24.00 1.34
CA THR A 65 0.33 -24.75 0.38
C THR A 65 1.70 -24.13 0.13
N TRP A 66 1.93 -22.87 0.52
CA TRP A 66 3.18 -22.16 0.25
C TRP A 66 4.40 -22.86 0.86
N TYR A 67 4.42 -23.07 2.17
CA TYR A 67 5.55 -23.71 2.85
C TYR A 67 5.74 -25.18 2.45
N PRO A 68 4.68 -26.02 2.34
CA PRO A 68 4.80 -27.36 1.78
C PRO A 68 5.34 -27.39 0.35
N THR A 69 5.06 -26.39 -0.47
CA THR A 69 5.63 -26.31 -1.82
C THR A 69 7.14 -26.14 -1.79
N LEU A 70 7.66 -25.32 -0.87
CA LEU A 70 9.10 -25.08 -0.75
C LEU A 70 9.88 -26.31 -0.26
N THR A 71 9.21 -27.32 0.33
CA THR A 71 9.86 -28.58 0.78
C THR A 71 9.89 -29.67 -0.29
N ARG A 72 9.33 -29.42 -1.49
CA ARG A 72 9.30 -30.39 -2.57
C ARG A 72 10.72 -30.59 -3.15
N PRO A 73 11.10 -31.84 -3.55
CA PRO A 73 12.45 -32.11 -4.06
C PRO A 73 12.75 -31.42 -5.40
N ASN A 74 11.73 -30.98 -6.14
CA ASN A 74 11.87 -30.24 -7.39
C ASN A 74 11.78 -28.71 -7.21
N VAL A 75 11.86 -28.20 -5.99
CA VAL A 75 11.83 -26.77 -5.68
C VAL A 75 13.12 -26.37 -4.95
N THR A 76 13.83 -25.42 -5.50
CA THR A 76 15.00 -24.80 -4.86
C THR A 76 14.68 -23.34 -4.55
N LEU A 77 14.81 -22.94 -3.30
CA LEU A 77 14.72 -21.56 -2.88
C LEU A 77 16.12 -20.96 -2.83
N THR A 78 16.36 -19.89 -3.58
CA THR A 78 17.59 -19.10 -3.47
C THR A 78 17.28 -17.65 -3.12
N THR A 79 18.11 -17.03 -2.30
CA THR A 79 18.06 -15.60 -1.93
C THR A 79 19.24 -14.84 -2.54
N THR A 80 20.11 -15.54 -3.27
CA THR A 80 21.30 -14.95 -3.92
C THR A 80 20.89 -13.94 -4.97
N PRO A 81 21.45 -12.73 -4.99
CA PRO A 81 21.11 -11.70 -5.96
C PRO A 81 21.40 -12.15 -7.40
N ILE A 82 20.48 -11.85 -8.31
CA ILE A 82 20.66 -12.06 -9.74
C ILE A 82 21.63 -11.02 -10.27
N SER A 83 22.66 -11.46 -11.01
CA SER A 83 23.60 -10.61 -11.71
C SER A 83 23.10 -10.23 -13.09
N HIS A 84 22.83 -11.23 -13.92
CA HIS A 84 22.34 -11.06 -15.28
C HIS A 84 21.70 -12.36 -15.80
N PHE A 85 21.11 -12.26 -16.98
CA PHE A 85 20.55 -13.41 -17.72
C PHE A 85 21.43 -13.72 -18.92
N THR A 86 21.55 -15.01 -19.26
CA THR A 86 22.10 -15.50 -20.52
C THR A 86 20.96 -16.03 -21.37
N SER A 87 21.26 -16.64 -22.55
CA SER A 87 20.26 -17.28 -23.38
C SER A 87 19.61 -18.52 -22.75
N THR A 88 20.28 -19.15 -21.78
CA THR A 88 19.86 -20.44 -21.18
C THR A 88 19.87 -20.43 -19.65
N SER A 89 20.34 -19.36 -19.01
CA SER A 89 20.51 -19.38 -17.55
C SER A 89 20.27 -18.04 -16.87
N VAL A 90 19.97 -18.13 -15.57
CA VAL A 90 20.00 -17.02 -14.64
C VAL A 90 21.33 -17.09 -13.90
N VAL A 91 22.15 -16.04 -13.99
CA VAL A 91 23.44 -15.99 -13.30
C VAL A 91 23.29 -15.21 -12.00
N THR A 92 23.60 -15.88 -10.89
CA THR A 92 23.61 -15.29 -9.56
C THR A 92 25.03 -14.86 -9.16
N ARG A 93 25.14 -13.91 -8.24
CA ARG A 93 26.42 -13.41 -7.73
C ARG A 93 26.50 -13.52 -6.21
N HIS A 94 27.71 -13.73 -5.71
CA HIS A 94 27.93 -13.63 -4.26
C HIS A 94 27.55 -12.25 -3.74
N ASP A 95 26.76 -12.20 -2.65
CA ASP A 95 26.43 -10.96 -1.95
C ASP A 95 27.42 -10.78 -0.78
N PRO A 96 28.35 -9.82 -0.86
CA PRO A 96 29.34 -9.59 0.21
C PRO A 96 28.72 -9.15 1.54
N GLY A 97 27.48 -8.64 1.53
CA GLY A 97 26.74 -8.20 2.72
C GLY A 97 25.70 -9.22 3.20
N GLY A 98 25.46 -10.28 2.43
CA GLY A 98 24.56 -11.36 2.80
C GLY A 98 25.20 -12.34 3.77
N SER A 99 24.39 -12.97 4.61
CA SER A 99 24.86 -14.07 5.48
C SER A 99 25.34 -15.23 4.61
N ALA A 100 26.66 -15.35 4.47
CA ALA A 100 27.35 -16.33 3.60
C ALA A 100 26.98 -17.80 3.89
N ASP A 101 26.39 -18.06 5.06
CA ASP A 101 26.01 -19.42 5.51
C ASP A 101 24.64 -19.91 4.98
N ARG A 102 23.85 -19.05 4.29
CA ARG A 102 22.45 -19.38 4.01
C ARG A 102 22.13 -19.73 2.58
N ASP A 103 22.98 -19.41 1.61
CA ASP A 103 22.72 -19.71 0.19
C ASP A 103 24.01 -20.08 -0.53
N THR A 104 24.09 -21.33 -1.01
CA THR A 104 25.22 -21.89 -1.72
C THR A 104 25.09 -21.79 -3.24
N THR A 105 23.99 -21.29 -3.76
CA THR A 105 23.73 -21.23 -5.20
C THR A 105 24.38 -19.98 -5.80
N VAL A 106 25.67 -20.03 -6.07
CA VAL A 106 26.40 -18.98 -6.79
C VAL A 106 26.78 -19.51 -8.17
N GLY A 107 26.43 -18.76 -9.22
CA GLY A 107 26.76 -19.12 -10.60
C GLY A 107 25.54 -19.25 -11.50
N PRO A 108 25.69 -19.85 -12.69
CA PRO A 108 24.60 -20.03 -13.64
C PRO A 108 23.63 -21.13 -13.19
N ILE A 109 22.34 -20.81 -13.20
CA ILE A 109 21.24 -21.76 -13.02
C ILE A 109 20.59 -21.91 -14.38
N GLU A 110 20.66 -23.09 -14.98
CA GLU A 110 20.02 -23.38 -16.27
C GLU A 110 18.49 -23.37 -16.13
N VAL A 111 17.82 -22.70 -17.05
CA VAL A 111 16.36 -22.55 -17.06
C VAL A 111 15.81 -22.48 -18.47
N ASP A 112 14.64 -23.06 -18.70
CA ASP A 112 13.89 -22.97 -19.96
C ASP A 112 12.93 -21.76 -19.96
N VAL A 113 12.40 -21.37 -18.78
CA VAL A 113 11.43 -20.30 -18.63
C VAL A 113 11.76 -19.44 -17.41
N ILE A 114 11.69 -18.13 -17.60
CA ILE A 114 11.83 -17.15 -16.51
C ILE A 114 10.50 -16.42 -16.32
N VAL A 115 9.94 -16.48 -15.12
CA VAL A 115 8.73 -15.73 -14.75
C VAL A 115 9.13 -14.51 -13.91
N LEU A 116 8.99 -13.32 -14.48
CA LEU A 116 9.28 -12.06 -13.80
C LEU A 116 8.09 -11.63 -12.94
N ALA A 117 8.14 -11.92 -11.63
CA ALA A 117 7.14 -11.51 -10.65
C ALA A 117 7.64 -10.32 -9.79
N THR A 118 8.28 -9.34 -10.42
CA THR A 118 8.99 -8.23 -9.80
C THR A 118 8.10 -7.11 -9.26
N GLY A 119 6.77 -7.20 -9.46
CA GLY A 119 5.79 -6.23 -8.99
C GLY A 119 5.54 -5.07 -9.95
N PHE A 120 4.69 -4.13 -9.51
CA PHE A 120 4.27 -2.96 -10.30
C PHE A 120 4.89 -1.68 -9.75
N ARG A 121 5.07 -0.69 -10.63
CA ARG A 121 5.37 0.70 -10.24
C ARG A 121 4.08 1.40 -9.82
N VAL A 122 3.66 1.20 -8.58
CA VAL A 122 2.33 1.60 -8.09
C VAL A 122 2.17 3.11 -8.00
N GLN A 123 3.24 3.84 -7.69
CA GLN A 123 3.17 5.27 -7.36
C GLN A 123 3.23 6.22 -8.55
N ARG A 124 3.81 5.81 -9.69
CA ARG A 124 3.91 6.66 -10.89
C ARG A 124 2.91 6.20 -11.95
N ARG A 125 1.84 6.95 -12.12
CA ARG A 125 0.84 6.73 -13.18
C ARG A 125 1.03 7.78 -14.27
N SER A 126 1.34 7.37 -15.47
CA SER A 126 1.57 8.27 -16.63
C SER A 126 0.38 9.20 -16.91
N ILE A 127 -0.84 8.75 -16.67
CA ILE A 127 -2.05 9.55 -16.86
C ILE A 127 -2.05 10.85 -16.03
N LEU A 128 -1.42 10.87 -14.87
CA LEU A 128 -1.35 12.06 -14.03
C LEU A 128 -0.51 13.19 -14.63
N SER A 129 0.36 12.87 -15.60
CA SER A 129 1.20 13.87 -16.27
C SER A 129 0.45 14.64 -17.37
N VAL A 130 -0.69 14.13 -17.85
CA VAL A 130 -1.49 14.78 -18.92
C VAL A 130 -2.69 15.54 -18.37
N ILE A 131 -3.01 15.39 -17.08
CA ILE A 131 -4.06 16.17 -16.41
C ILE A 131 -3.41 17.47 -15.91
N VAL A 132 -3.89 18.61 -16.40
CA VAL A 132 -3.36 19.94 -16.07
C VAL A 132 -4.35 20.67 -15.18
N GLY A 133 -3.86 21.25 -14.10
CA GLY A 133 -4.63 22.06 -13.15
C GLY A 133 -4.83 23.50 -13.61
N THR A 134 -5.54 24.28 -12.80
CA THR A 134 -5.81 25.70 -13.05
C THR A 134 -4.58 26.56 -13.13
N ASP A 135 -3.51 26.15 -12.44
CA ASP A 135 -2.24 26.87 -12.36
C ASP A 135 -1.26 26.48 -13.48
N GLY A 136 -1.67 25.59 -14.40
CA GLY A 136 -0.84 25.09 -15.50
C GLY A 136 0.06 23.90 -15.12
N ASP A 137 0.15 23.54 -13.86
CA ASP A 137 0.91 22.38 -13.40
C ASP A 137 0.20 21.07 -13.74
N SER A 138 0.99 20.05 -14.10
CA SER A 138 0.42 18.70 -14.22
C SER A 138 0.04 18.15 -12.84
N MET A 139 -0.96 17.28 -12.79
CA MET A 139 -1.34 16.60 -11.54
C MET A 139 -0.19 15.79 -10.97
N ALA A 140 0.65 15.20 -11.80
CA ALA A 140 1.85 14.52 -11.35
C ALA A 140 2.80 15.48 -10.63
N ALA A 141 3.06 16.68 -11.19
CA ALA A 141 3.91 17.68 -10.56
C ALA A 141 3.32 18.16 -9.22
N ALA A 142 2.04 18.48 -9.19
CA ALA A 142 1.34 18.94 -7.99
C ALA A 142 1.31 17.87 -6.88
N MET A 143 0.96 16.63 -7.24
CA MET A 143 0.82 15.51 -6.28
C MET A 143 2.16 15.04 -5.73
N PHE A 144 3.22 15.02 -6.53
CA PHE A 144 4.53 14.47 -6.16
C PHE A 144 5.56 15.55 -5.80
N LYS A 145 5.13 16.78 -5.53
CA LYS A 145 6.02 17.90 -5.17
C LYS A 145 6.87 17.58 -3.94
N THR A 146 6.30 16.93 -2.94
CA THR A 146 7.00 16.47 -1.73
C THR A 146 6.80 14.97 -1.51
N ALA A 147 5.56 14.54 -1.35
CA ALA A 147 5.12 13.15 -1.27
C ALA A 147 3.78 13.02 -1.99
N PRO A 148 3.43 11.83 -2.49
CA PRO A 148 2.09 11.61 -3.06
C PRO A 148 1.02 11.89 -2.01
N THR A 149 0.25 12.96 -2.20
CA THR A 149 -0.84 13.33 -1.28
C THR A 149 -2.09 13.75 -2.05
N ALA A 150 -3.26 13.50 -1.46
CA ALA A 150 -4.56 13.99 -1.91
C ALA A 150 -5.52 14.02 -0.72
N TYR A 151 -6.34 15.06 -0.59
CA TYR A 151 -7.33 15.15 0.48
C TYR A 151 -8.31 13.99 0.40
N LEU A 152 -8.42 13.19 1.46
CA LEU A 152 -9.14 11.92 1.52
C LEU A 152 -8.78 10.95 0.38
N GLY A 153 -7.56 11.07 -0.17
CA GLY A 153 -7.12 10.30 -1.33
C GLY A 153 -7.95 10.58 -2.60
N SER A 154 -8.70 11.67 -2.65
CA SER A 154 -9.72 11.93 -3.66
C SER A 154 -9.54 13.26 -4.36
N THR A 155 -9.24 14.35 -3.68
CA THR A 155 -9.19 15.69 -4.29
C THR A 155 -7.85 16.38 -4.05
N LEU A 156 -7.47 17.29 -4.94
CA LEU A 156 -6.19 17.98 -4.92
C LEU A 156 -6.41 19.48 -5.21
N PRO A 157 -5.78 20.40 -4.46
CA PRO A 157 -5.84 21.84 -4.75
C PRO A 157 -5.39 22.16 -6.17
N GLY A 158 -6.11 23.05 -6.84
CA GLY A 158 -5.82 23.45 -8.23
C GLY A 158 -6.43 22.51 -9.28
N PHE A 159 -7.16 21.46 -8.84
CA PHE A 159 -7.86 20.53 -9.75
C PHE A 159 -9.36 20.46 -9.40
N PRO A 160 -10.09 21.56 -9.64
CA PRO A 160 -11.51 21.64 -9.27
C PRO A 160 -12.35 20.57 -9.97
N ASN A 161 -13.38 20.07 -9.26
CA ASN A 161 -14.32 19.05 -9.72
C ASN A 161 -13.71 17.69 -10.08
N LEU A 162 -12.41 17.49 -9.82
CA LEU A 162 -11.74 16.23 -10.10
C LEU A 162 -11.70 15.37 -8.86
N VAL A 163 -12.10 14.10 -8.99
CA VAL A 163 -12.08 13.12 -7.93
C VAL A 163 -11.26 11.91 -8.37
N LEU A 164 -10.20 11.63 -7.62
CA LEU A 164 -9.41 10.42 -7.77
C LEU A 164 -10.09 9.25 -7.06
N MET A 165 -10.09 8.11 -7.71
CA MET A 165 -10.41 6.83 -7.08
C MET A 165 -9.11 6.09 -6.74
N THR A 166 -9.02 5.54 -5.54
CA THR A 166 -7.81 4.86 -5.06
C THR A 166 -6.53 5.72 -5.15
N GLY A 167 -6.64 6.97 -4.76
CA GLY A 167 -5.50 7.89 -4.67
C GLY A 167 -4.57 7.58 -3.47
N PRO A 168 -3.61 8.46 -3.18
CA PRO A 168 -2.68 8.29 -2.07
C PRO A 168 -3.39 8.03 -0.75
N ASN A 169 -2.78 7.22 0.11
CA ASN A 169 -3.26 6.89 1.46
C ASN A 169 -4.70 6.34 1.53
N THR A 170 -5.12 5.60 0.50
CA THR A 170 -6.42 4.89 0.50
C THR A 170 -6.28 3.38 0.57
N GLY A 171 -5.05 2.86 0.46
CA GLY A 171 -4.77 1.43 0.53
C GLY A 171 -5.08 0.83 1.89
N LEU A 172 -5.43 -0.45 1.91
CA LEU A 172 -5.68 -1.23 3.12
C LEU A 172 -4.74 -2.43 3.19
N ALA A 173 -4.10 -2.61 4.33
CA ALA A 173 -3.19 -3.74 4.53
C ALA A 173 -3.93 -5.08 4.75
N ASN A 174 -5.13 -5.04 5.32
CA ASN A 174 -5.83 -6.23 5.83
C ASN A 174 -7.33 -6.30 5.50
N ASN A 175 -7.88 -5.34 4.77
CA ASN A 175 -9.30 -5.31 4.43
C ASN A 175 -9.49 -5.16 2.90
N SER A 176 -10.74 -5.14 2.45
CA SER A 176 -11.10 -5.04 1.03
C SER A 176 -11.02 -3.60 0.53
N MET A 177 -10.28 -3.40 -0.56
CA MET A 177 -10.24 -2.11 -1.27
C MET A 177 -11.59 -1.67 -1.81
N LEU A 178 -12.51 -2.60 -2.07
CA LEU A 178 -13.87 -2.27 -2.52
C LEU A 178 -14.60 -1.37 -1.52
N LEU A 179 -14.36 -1.54 -0.21
CA LEU A 179 -14.96 -0.68 0.82
C LEU A 179 -14.49 0.77 0.71
N MET A 180 -13.22 0.97 0.35
CA MET A 180 -12.67 2.31 0.12
C MET A 180 -13.19 2.92 -1.18
N ILE A 181 -13.25 2.11 -2.25
CA ILE A 181 -13.80 2.52 -3.54
C ILE A 181 -15.27 2.93 -3.43
N GLU A 182 -16.10 2.14 -2.74
CA GLU A 182 -17.50 2.48 -2.46
C GLU A 182 -17.65 3.78 -1.67
N ALA A 183 -16.76 4.00 -0.70
CA ALA A 183 -16.75 5.24 0.10
C ALA A 183 -16.38 6.45 -0.76
N GLN A 184 -15.34 6.35 -1.59
CA GLN A 184 -14.95 7.40 -2.51
C GLN A 184 -15.97 7.64 -3.62
N ALA A 185 -16.63 6.58 -4.14
CA ALA A 185 -17.69 6.71 -5.13
C ALA A 185 -18.90 7.49 -4.57
N ARG A 186 -19.25 7.24 -3.29
CA ARG A 186 -20.30 8.02 -2.62
C ARG A 186 -19.90 9.50 -2.47
N TYR A 187 -18.66 9.77 -2.08
CA TYR A 187 -18.12 11.11 -1.96
C TYR A 187 -18.14 11.85 -3.31
N ALA A 188 -17.73 11.17 -4.39
CA ALA A 188 -17.80 11.71 -5.74
C ALA A 188 -19.24 11.97 -6.20
N ALA A 189 -20.18 11.07 -5.87
CA ALA A 189 -21.59 11.23 -6.20
C ALA A 189 -22.23 12.41 -5.45
N ASP A 190 -21.84 12.63 -4.20
CA ASP A 190 -22.33 13.78 -3.41
C ASP A 190 -21.80 15.10 -3.99
N MET A 191 -20.51 15.14 -4.37
CA MET A 191 -19.93 16.28 -5.09
C MET A 191 -20.65 16.55 -6.41
N ALA A 192 -20.88 15.51 -7.22
CA ALA A 192 -21.61 15.64 -8.49
C ALA A 192 -23.03 16.17 -8.27
N SER A 193 -23.72 15.69 -7.23
CA SER A 193 -25.06 16.15 -6.86
C SER A 193 -25.08 17.62 -6.43
N TYR A 194 -24.04 18.10 -5.76
CA TYR A 194 -23.90 19.52 -5.45
C TYR A 194 -23.73 20.35 -6.72
N LEU A 195 -22.84 19.93 -7.62
CA LEU A 195 -22.54 20.62 -8.88
C LEU A 195 -23.74 20.64 -9.84
N ASP A 196 -24.55 19.59 -9.86
CA ASP A 196 -25.79 19.53 -10.64
C ASP A 196 -26.79 20.60 -10.18
N ARG A 197 -26.89 20.82 -8.87
CA ARG A 197 -27.75 21.89 -8.32
C ARG A 197 -27.14 23.28 -8.42
N ASN A 198 -25.84 23.39 -8.69
CA ASN A 198 -25.10 24.65 -8.80
C ASN A 198 -24.22 24.63 -10.07
N PRO A 199 -24.83 24.76 -11.27
CA PRO A 199 -24.13 24.51 -12.54
C PRO A 199 -22.97 25.47 -12.81
N ASP A 200 -23.00 26.66 -12.22
CA ASP A 200 -21.94 27.66 -12.35
C ASP A 200 -20.81 27.51 -11.32
N ALA A 201 -20.90 26.52 -10.43
CA ALA A 201 -19.91 26.28 -9.39
C ALA A 201 -18.82 25.30 -9.84
N ALA A 202 -17.63 25.49 -9.27
CA ALA A 202 -16.58 24.49 -9.24
C ALA A 202 -16.04 24.37 -7.80
N LEU A 203 -15.80 23.15 -7.37
CA LEU A 203 -15.30 22.84 -6.02
C LEU A 203 -13.82 22.52 -6.09
N ASP A 204 -13.00 23.34 -5.44
CA ASP A 204 -11.57 23.16 -5.33
C ASP A 204 -11.19 23.05 -3.84
N VAL A 205 -10.55 21.93 -3.45
CA VAL A 205 -10.18 21.74 -2.04
C VAL A 205 -9.17 22.80 -1.61
N ARG A 206 -9.31 23.32 -0.39
CA ARG A 206 -8.43 24.35 0.15
C ARG A 206 -7.05 23.77 0.48
N SER A 207 -5.98 24.48 0.11
CA SER A 207 -4.60 24.06 0.41
C SER A 207 -4.37 23.84 1.90
N ALA A 208 -4.89 24.73 2.76
CA ALA A 208 -4.77 24.58 4.22
C ALA A 208 -5.45 23.29 4.75
N VAL A 209 -6.59 22.88 4.17
CA VAL A 209 -7.26 21.62 4.52
C VAL A 209 -6.40 20.43 4.09
N MET A 210 -5.84 20.48 2.90
CA MET A 210 -4.92 19.46 2.40
C MET A 210 -3.67 19.34 3.27
N GLU A 211 -3.04 20.45 3.65
CA GLU A 211 -1.85 20.49 4.51
C GLU A 211 -2.16 19.91 5.89
N SER A 212 -3.26 20.33 6.52
CA SER A 212 -3.69 19.80 7.82
C SER A 212 -3.96 18.28 7.76
N PHE A 213 -4.61 17.81 6.70
CA PHE A 213 -4.85 16.39 6.47
C PHE A 213 -3.56 15.60 6.27
N THR A 214 -2.60 16.16 5.51
CA THR A 214 -1.29 15.54 5.28
C THR A 214 -0.52 15.39 6.59
N SER A 215 -0.49 16.44 7.42
CA SER A 215 0.17 16.41 8.73
C SER A 215 -0.47 15.37 9.66
N GLU A 216 -1.80 15.27 9.70
CA GLU A 216 -2.51 14.22 10.44
C GLU A 216 -2.09 12.81 9.98
N LEU A 217 -1.99 12.60 8.66
CA LEU A 217 -1.57 11.31 8.10
C LEU A 217 -0.12 10.97 8.47
N GLU A 218 0.79 11.92 8.35
CA GLU A 218 2.21 11.73 8.67
C GLU A 218 2.40 11.37 10.14
N GLU A 219 1.74 12.06 11.05
CA GLU A 219 1.76 11.75 12.48
C GLU A 219 1.26 10.31 12.74
N ARG A 220 0.11 9.93 12.17
CA ARG A 220 -0.49 8.61 12.39
C ARG A 220 0.32 7.47 11.76
N LEU A 221 0.95 7.72 10.60
CA LEU A 221 1.72 6.72 9.87
C LEU A 221 3.14 6.57 10.40
N GLY A 222 3.74 7.63 10.96
CA GLY A 222 5.11 7.62 11.45
C GLY A 222 5.40 6.58 12.54
N HIS A 223 4.39 6.18 13.31
CA HIS A 223 4.50 5.16 14.36
C HIS A 223 3.89 3.81 13.96
N SER A 224 3.53 3.65 12.71
CA SER A 224 2.95 2.41 12.21
C SER A 224 4.00 1.34 11.92
N VAL A 225 3.57 0.07 11.93
CA VAL A 225 4.45 -1.04 11.51
C VAL A 225 4.92 -0.89 10.06
N TRP A 226 4.23 -0.09 9.27
CA TRP A 226 4.60 0.18 7.87
C TRP A 226 5.78 1.14 7.75
N ALA A 227 5.99 2.02 8.74
CA ALA A 227 7.17 2.88 8.85
C ALA A 227 8.30 2.21 9.63
N ASP A 228 7.99 1.62 10.80
CA ASP A 228 8.99 1.16 11.78
C ASP A 228 9.21 -0.37 11.76
N GLY A 229 8.53 -1.09 10.87
CA GLY A 229 8.54 -2.56 10.88
C GLY A 229 9.80 -3.23 10.33
N GLY A 230 10.81 -2.47 9.90
CA GLY A 230 12.11 -2.99 9.44
C GLY A 230 12.07 -3.61 8.04
N CYS A 231 11.14 -3.20 7.17
CA CYS A 231 11.10 -3.66 5.78
C CYS A 231 10.95 -2.51 4.78
N ALA A 232 11.49 -2.67 3.59
CA ALA A 232 11.08 -1.89 2.43
C ALA A 232 9.87 -2.54 1.75
N SER A 233 8.84 -1.77 1.43
CA SER A 233 7.64 -2.26 0.76
C SER A 233 7.06 -1.22 -0.19
N TRP A 234 6.17 -1.63 -1.11
CA TRP A 234 5.48 -0.72 -2.02
C TRP A 234 4.51 0.25 -1.31
N TYR A 235 4.33 0.09 0.00
CA TYR A 235 3.57 1.02 0.85
C TYR A 235 4.29 2.35 1.05
N GLN A 236 5.62 2.34 0.88
CA GLN A 236 6.51 3.48 1.11
C GLN A 236 7.00 4.07 -0.21
N ASP A 237 7.31 5.36 -0.18
CA ASP A 237 8.07 6.02 -1.25
C ASP A 237 9.59 5.75 -1.11
N ALA A 238 10.39 6.33 -2.01
CA ALA A 238 11.85 6.19 -2.00
C ALA A 238 12.52 6.76 -0.74
N HIS A 239 11.80 7.55 0.07
CA HIS A 239 12.27 8.15 1.31
C HIS A 239 11.76 7.42 2.56
N GLY A 240 11.09 6.27 2.39
CA GLY A 240 10.53 5.48 3.47
C GLY A 240 9.20 6.00 4.04
N ARG A 241 8.59 7.05 3.43
CA ARG A 241 7.30 7.58 3.88
C ARG A 241 6.17 6.70 3.39
N VAL A 242 5.22 6.38 4.27
CA VAL A 242 4.06 5.55 3.94
C VAL A 242 3.02 6.37 3.18
N THR A 243 2.95 6.19 1.87
CA THR A 243 2.11 6.98 0.97
C THR A 243 0.94 6.20 0.37
N ALA A 244 0.91 4.88 0.55
CA ALA A 244 -0.12 4.04 -0.04
C ALA A 244 -1.28 3.72 0.91
N LEU A 245 -1.02 3.61 2.22
CA LEU A 245 -1.98 3.06 3.17
C LEU A 245 -2.73 4.14 3.95
N TRP A 246 -4.00 3.84 4.24
CA TRP A 246 -4.85 4.58 5.18
C TRP A 246 -4.53 4.16 6.62
N PRO A 247 -4.23 5.11 7.54
CA PRO A 247 -3.86 4.81 8.93
C PRO A 247 -5.07 4.66 9.86
N GLY A 248 -6.16 4.12 9.38
CA GLY A 248 -7.37 3.98 10.17
C GLY A 248 -8.25 2.83 9.72
N THR A 249 -9.41 2.71 10.36
CA THR A 249 -10.42 1.74 10.00
C THR A 249 -11.17 2.14 8.72
N THR A 250 -11.75 1.17 8.01
CA THR A 250 -12.63 1.47 6.88
C THR A 250 -13.89 2.20 7.33
N THR A 251 -14.35 1.94 8.55
CA THR A 251 -15.48 2.64 9.17
C THR A 251 -15.17 4.13 9.36
N GLU A 252 -13.96 4.47 9.83
CA GLU A 252 -13.51 5.86 9.95
C GLU A 252 -13.47 6.54 8.59
N PHE A 253 -12.86 5.89 7.58
CA PHE A 253 -12.78 6.44 6.23
C PHE A 253 -14.17 6.71 5.65
N ARG A 254 -15.10 5.75 5.74
CA ARG A 254 -16.49 5.88 5.28
C ARG A 254 -17.23 7.03 5.98
N ARG A 255 -16.95 7.28 7.26
CA ARG A 255 -17.53 8.42 7.97
C ARG A 255 -16.99 9.74 7.43
N ARG A 256 -15.67 9.84 7.18
CA ARG A 256 -15.03 11.06 6.65
C ARG A 256 -15.40 11.38 5.21
N THR A 257 -15.75 10.36 4.43
CA THR A 257 -16.15 10.48 3.01
C THR A 257 -17.67 10.35 2.80
N ARG A 258 -18.46 10.44 3.87
CA ARG A 258 -19.91 10.26 3.79
C ARG A 258 -20.60 11.32 2.94
N GLU A 259 -20.14 12.55 3.04
CA GLU A 259 -20.63 13.74 2.36
C GLU A 259 -19.51 14.76 2.21
N ILE A 260 -19.61 15.66 1.25
CA ILE A 260 -18.66 16.78 1.13
C ILE A 260 -18.94 17.81 2.23
N SER A 261 -17.88 18.36 2.79
CA SER A 261 -17.94 19.54 3.66
C SER A 261 -17.58 20.78 2.83
N LEU A 262 -18.53 21.65 2.54
CA LEU A 262 -18.24 22.87 1.77
C LEU A 262 -17.21 23.79 2.45
N ALA A 263 -17.04 23.66 3.76
CA ALA A 263 -15.97 24.37 4.49
C ALA A 263 -14.57 23.95 4.04
N ASP A 264 -14.42 22.74 3.52
CA ASP A 264 -13.14 22.21 3.05
C ASP A 264 -12.80 22.68 1.62
N TYR A 265 -13.77 23.27 0.92
CA TYR A 265 -13.65 23.67 -0.48
C TYR A 265 -13.75 25.18 -0.68
N ARG A 266 -13.09 25.66 -1.71
CA ARG A 266 -13.39 26.93 -2.34
C ARG A 266 -14.48 26.67 -3.41
N VAL A 267 -15.57 27.41 -3.35
CA VAL A 267 -16.57 27.43 -4.43
C VAL A 267 -16.12 28.49 -5.43
N LEU A 268 -15.68 28.05 -6.60
CA LEU A 268 -15.26 28.92 -7.69
C LEU A 268 -16.44 29.08 -8.65
N SER A 269 -16.58 30.27 -9.25
CA SER A 269 -17.49 30.47 -10.37
C SER A 269 -16.85 29.94 -11.65
N ARG A 270 -17.60 29.21 -12.48
CA ARG A 270 -17.12 28.84 -13.80
C ARG A 270 -16.85 30.09 -14.64
N PRO A 271 -15.73 30.18 -15.36
CA PRO A 271 -15.59 31.20 -16.39
C PRO A 271 -16.72 31.01 -17.40
N GLN A 272 -17.37 32.11 -17.74
CA GLN A 272 -18.39 32.14 -18.81
C GLN A 272 -17.76 31.88 -20.16
#